data_79c6d9161df29862eb31d54315b36770
#
_entry.id   79c6d9161df29862eb31d54315b36770
#
_cell.length_a   1.000
_cell.length_b   1.000
_cell.length_c   1.000
_cell.angle_alpha   90.00
_cell.angle_beta   90.00
_cell.angle_gamma   90.00
#
_symmetry.space_group_name_H-M   'P 1'
#
loop_
_entity.id
_entity.type
_entity.pdbx_description
1 polymer ?
#
loop_
_entity_poly.entity_id
_entity_poly.type
_entity_poly.pdbx_seq_one_letter_code
_entity_poly.pdbx_strand_id
1 'polypeptide(L)'
;MISAADLEAAIRAAIPVIHLEIEDTSNGCGENYAVFVVSEAFEGKNTLARHRFINEVLKGQIAQMHAFSQKTLTPAQYQAHLAKQAA
;
A
#
# COMPACT_ATOMS: atom_id res chain seq x y z
N MET A 1 6.00 9.65 14.20
CA MET A 1 5.28 8.37 14.19
C MET A 1 3.89 8.52 13.61
N ILE A 2 3.42 7.51 12.92
CA ILE A 2 2.08 7.48 12.33
C ILE A 2 1.39 6.18 12.71
N SER A 3 0.08 6.21 12.99
CA SER A 3 -0.67 5.00 13.29
C SER A 3 -1.11 4.29 12.00
N ALA A 4 -1.40 2.98 12.10
CA ALA A 4 -1.93 2.23 10.96
C ALA A 4 -3.25 2.83 10.48
N ALA A 5 -4.10 3.32 11.39
CA ALA A 5 -5.37 3.96 11.04
C ALA A 5 -5.16 5.25 10.25
N ASP A 6 -4.17 6.06 10.63
CA ASP A 6 -3.83 7.29 9.91
C ASP A 6 -3.29 6.97 8.51
N LEU A 7 -2.45 5.93 8.41
CA LEU A 7 -1.92 5.49 7.12
C LEU A 7 -3.03 4.97 6.21
N GLU A 8 -3.94 4.17 6.75
CA GLU A 8 -5.09 3.67 5.99
C GLU A 8 -5.94 4.83 5.47
N ALA A 9 -6.26 5.79 6.32
CA ALA A 9 -7.07 6.95 5.93
C ALA A 9 -6.40 7.75 4.81
N ALA A 10 -5.08 7.94 4.90
CA ALA A 10 -4.33 8.65 3.86
C ALA A 10 -4.37 7.92 2.52
N ILE A 11 -4.20 6.60 2.54
CA ILE A 11 -4.26 5.79 1.32
C ILE A 11 -5.65 5.86 0.69
N ARG A 12 -6.69 5.68 1.48
CA ARG A 12 -8.07 5.70 0.97
C ARG A 12 -8.48 7.07 0.44
N ALA A 13 -7.92 8.14 1.01
CA ALA A 13 -8.18 9.50 0.52
C ALA A 13 -7.44 9.79 -0.80
N ALA A 14 -6.31 9.13 -1.04
CA ALA A 14 -5.46 9.40 -2.20
C ALA A 14 -5.86 8.62 -3.44
N ILE A 15 -6.35 7.37 -3.28
CA ILE A 15 -6.67 6.49 -4.40
C ILE A 15 -7.92 5.65 -4.09
N PRO A 16 -8.65 5.19 -5.13
CA PRO A 16 -9.71 4.20 -4.92
C PRO A 16 -9.07 2.88 -4.48
N VAL A 17 -9.58 2.27 -3.42
CA VAL A 17 -9.02 1.05 -2.85
C VAL A 17 -10.01 -0.09 -2.98
N ILE A 18 -9.56 -1.21 -3.58
CA ILE A 18 -10.35 -2.44 -3.68
C ILE A 18 -10.02 -3.36 -2.51
N HIS A 19 -8.74 -3.44 -2.16
CA HIS A 19 -8.27 -4.25 -1.03
C HIS A 19 -7.04 -3.57 -0.42
N LEU A 20 -6.94 -3.60 0.89
CA LEU A 20 -5.85 -2.96 1.61
C LEU A 20 -5.50 -3.76 2.86
N GLU A 21 -4.21 -4.07 3.00
CA GLU A 21 -3.67 -4.68 4.22
C GLU A 21 -2.48 -3.84 4.67
N ILE A 22 -2.44 -3.52 5.94
CA ILE A 22 -1.33 -2.77 6.55
C ILE A 22 -0.80 -3.60 7.70
N GLU A 23 0.49 -3.88 7.68
CA GLU A 23 1.17 -4.62 8.72
C GLU A 23 2.20 -3.72 9.39
N ASP A 24 2.13 -3.60 10.71
CA ASP A 24 3.15 -2.93 11.51
C ASP A 24 4.27 -3.93 11.74
N THR A 25 5.43 -3.68 11.13
CA THR A 25 6.60 -4.56 11.23
C THR A 25 7.60 -4.09 12.28
N SER A 26 7.22 -3.10 13.10
CA SER A 26 8.08 -2.51 14.12
C SER A 26 7.73 -2.96 15.55
N ASN A 27 6.98 -4.05 15.69
CA ASN A 27 6.52 -4.56 17.00
C ASN A 27 5.64 -3.56 17.75
N GLY A 28 4.81 -2.80 17.01
CA GLY A 28 3.86 -1.88 17.61
C GLY A 28 4.38 -0.47 17.85
N CYS A 29 5.62 -0.16 17.44
CA CYS A 29 6.19 1.18 17.60
C CYS A 29 5.68 2.19 16.58
N GLY A 30 5.05 1.73 15.49
CA GLY A 30 4.55 2.62 14.44
C GLY A 30 5.63 3.25 13.57
N GLU A 31 6.81 2.63 13.49
CA GLU A 31 7.94 3.15 12.72
C GLU A 31 8.11 2.47 11.36
N ASN A 32 7.69 1.21 11.25
CA ASN A 32 7.87 0.41 10.03
C ASN A 32 6.52 -0.18 9.63
N TYR A 33 6.15 0.01 8.36
CA TYR A 33 4.91 -0.56 7.83
C TYR A 33 5.13 -1.26 6.51
N ALA A 34 4.43 -2.36 6.31
CA ALA A 34 4.31 -3.03 5.02
C ALA A 34 2.85 -2.90 4.56
N VAL A 35 2.67 -2.44 3.35
CA VAL A 35 1.34 -2.18 2.78
C VAL A 35 1.12 -3.05 1.56
N PHE A 36 -0.04 -3.71 1.50
CA PHE A 36 -0.51 -4.41 0.32
C PHE A 36 -1.79 -3.68 -0.13
N VAL A 37 -1.76 -3.11 -1.31
CA VAL A 37 -2.88 -2.32 -1.81
C VAL A 37 -3.24 -2.70 -3.23
N VAL A 38 -4.54 -2.86 -3.49
CA VAL A 38 -5.11 -3.16 -4.80
C VAL A 38 -5.94 -1.96 -5.25
N SER A 39 -5.64 -1.42 -6.43
CA SER A 39 -6.34 -0.25 -6.94
C SER A 39 -6.31 -0.21 -8.46
N GLU A 40 -7.40 0.31 -9.04
CA GLU A 40 -7.46 0.62 -10.46
C GLU A 40 -6.46 1.71 -10.86
N ALA A 41 -6.03 2.54 -9.89
CA ALA A 41 -5.06 3.60 -10.14
C ALA A 41 -3.71 3.08 -10.62
N PHE A 42 -3.44 1.79 -10.41
CA PHE A 42 -2.18 1.16 -10.83
C PHE A 42 -2.21 0.62 -12.26
N GLU A 43 -3.36 0.64 -12.91
CA GLU A 43 -3.47 0.15 -14.29
C GLU A 43 -2.64 1.01 -15.23
N GLY A 44 -1.94 0.34 -16.16
CA GLY A 44 -1.06 1.02 -17.10
C GLY A 44 0.29 1.44 -16.52
N LYS A 45 0.57 1.14 -15.26
CA LYS A 45 1.83 1.46 -14.59
C LYS A 45 2.61 0.18 -14.27
N ASN A 46 3.92 0.20 -14.52
CA ASN A 46 4.78 -0.88 -14.06
C ASN A 46 5.05 -0.73 -12.56
N THR A 47 5.74 -1.70 -11.96
CA THR A 47 6.00 -1.72 -10.51
C THR A 47 6.72 -0.45 -10.04
N LEU A 48 7.74 0.00 -10.77
CA LEU A 48 8.47 1.20 -10.40
C LEU A 48 7.57 2.45 -10.41
N ALA A 49 6.76 2.60 -11.46
CA ALA A 49 5.85 3.74 -11.58
C ALA A 49 4.79 3.74 -10.48
N ARG A 50 4.29 2.55 -10.09
CA ARG A 50 3.34 2.41 -9.00
C ARG A 50 3.95 2.83 -7.66
N HIS A 51 5.18 2.39 -7.40
CA HIS A 51 5.88 2.73 -6.17
C HIS A 51 6.18 4.22 -6.08
N ARG A 52 6.57 4.83 -7.19
CA ARG A 52 6.79 6.28 -7.25
C ARG A 52 5.49 7.06 -7.01
N PHE A 53 4.39 6.57 -7.57
CA PHE A 53 3.08 7.18 -7.39
C PHE A 53 2.67 7.14 -5.91
N ILE A 54 2.78 5.99 -5.25
CA ILE A 54 2.48 5.85 -3.82
C ILE A 54 3.40 6.74 -2.98
N ASN A 55 4.69 6.76 -3.28
CA ASN A 55 5.64 7.61 -2.56
C ASN A 55 5.27 9.09 -2.67
N GLU A 56 4.77 9.52 -3.80
CA GLU A 56 4.36 10.91 -3.98
C GLU A 56 3.08 11.23 -3.21
N VAL A 57 2.05 10.39 -3.33
CA VAL A 57 0.76 10.68 -2.68
C VAL A 57 0.81 10.50 -1.16
N LEU A 58 1.74 9.69 -0.65
CA LEU A 58 1.92 9.45 0.78
C LEU A 58 3.18 10.11 1.34
N LYS A 59 3.73 11.08 0.63
CA LYS A 59 4.99 11.73 0.99
C LYS A 59 5.05 12.19 2.45
N GLY A 60 3.99 12.84 2.92
CA GLY A 60 3.91 13.32 4.30
C GLY A 60 3.87 12.19 5.33
N GLN A 61 3.16 11.12 5.02
CA GLN A 61 3.03 9.96 5.90
C GLN A 61 4.33 9.16 5.94
N ILE A 62 4.95 8.95 4.77
CA ILE A 62 6.21 8.21 4.66
C ILE A 62 7.32 8.93 5.40
N ALA A 63 7.33 10.26 5.41
CA ALA A 63 8.31 11.04 6.15
C ALA A 63 8.27 10.80 7.65
N GLN A 64 7.16 10.27 8.18
CA GLN A 64 6.98 9.95 9.59
C GLN A 64 7.37 8.52 9.95
N MET A 65 7.82 7.74 8.96
CA MET A 65 8.19 6.33 9.15
C MET A 65 9.68 6.15 8.99
N HIS A 66 10.21 5.13 9.70
CA HIS A 66 11.60 4.71 9.51
C HIS A 66 11.74 3.85 8.26
N ALA A 67 10.80 2.92 8.05
CA ALA A 67 10.81 2.05 6.88
C ALA A 67 9.38 1.84 6.36
N PHE A 68 9.26 1.80 5.04
CA PHE A 68 7.99 1.59 4.37
C PHE A 68 8.20 0.65 3.19
N SER A 69 7.44 -0.43 3.14
CA SER A 69 7.43 -1.33 1.99
C SER A 69 6.03 -1.41 1.42
N GLN A 70 5.93 -1.66 0.13
CA GLN A 70 4.65 -1.66 -0.56
C GLN A 70 4.59 -2.76 -1.60
N LYS A 71 3.41 -3.40 -1.68
CA LYS A 71 3.05 -4.31 -2.76
C LYS A 71 1.78 -3.75 -3.40
N THR A 72 1.82 -3.54 -4.71
CA THR A 72 0.74 -2.89 -5.46
C THR A 72 0.26 -3.82 -6.56
N LEU A 73 -1.04 -4.02 -6.64
CA LEU A 73 -1.66 -4.84 -7.69
C LEU A 73 -2.83 -4.10 -8.33
N THR A 74 -3.07 -4.39 -9.60
CA THR A 74 -4.32 -4.02 -10.26
C THR A 74 -5.41 -5.02 -9.85
N PRO A 75 -6.70 -4.70 -10.08
CA PRO A 75 -7.77 -5.66 -9.81
C PRO A 75 -7.57 -6.99 -10.52
N ALA A 76 -7.12 -6.99 -11.78
CA ALA A 76 -6.88 -8.22 -12.53
C ALA A 76 -5.75 -9.05 -11.91
N GLN A 77 -4.67 -8.39 -11.49
CA GLN A 77 -3.56 -9.07 -10.82
C GLN A 77 -3.98 -9.64 -9.47
N TYR A 78 -4.86 -8.95 -8.77
CA TYR A 78 -5.38 -9.42 -7.49
C TYR A 78 -6.22 -10.68 -7.68
N GLN A 79 -7.05 -10.75 -8.72
CA GLN A 79 -7.82 -11.95 -9.02
C GLN A 79 -6.90 -13.14 -9.31
N ALA A 80 -5.82 -12.92 -10.05
CA ALA A 80 -4.82 -13.97 -10.32
C ALA A 80 -4.12 -14.40 -9.03
N HIS A 81 -3.83 -13.46 -8.14
CA HIS A 81 -3.21 -13.73 -6.83
C HIS A 81 -4.13 -14.60 -5.97
N LEU A 82 -5.42 -14.28 -5.91
CA LEU A 82 -6.40 -15.07 -5.15
C LEU A 82 -6.56 -16.47 -5.73
N ALA A 83 -6.56 -16.61 -7.04
CA ALA A 83 -6.67 -17.91 -7.71
C ALA A 83 -5.49 -18.81 -7.34
N LYS A 84 -4.28 -18.27 -7.25
CA LYS A 84 -3.09 -19.02 -6.84
C LYS A 84 -3.19 -19.46 -5.38
N GLN A 85 -3.75 -18.64 -4.52
CA GLN A 85 -3.89 -18.99 -3.10
C GLN A 85 -4.97 -20.02 -2.88
N ALA A 86 -5.98 -20.09 -3.74
CA ALA A 86 -7.07 -21.04 -3.65
C ALA A 86 -6.71 -22.41 -4.19
N ALA A 87 -5.62 -22.52 -4.94
CA ALA A 87 -5.20 -23.78 -5.59
C ALA A 87 -4.54 -24.75 -4.61
#